data_8f2dde7e864c2e932644aa0f11b4eea2
#
_entry.id   8f2dde7e864c2e932644aa0f11b4eea2
#
_cell.length_a   1.000
_cell.length_b   1.000
_cell.length_c   1.000
_cell.angle_alpha   90.00
_cell.angle_beta   90.00
_cell.angle_gamma   90.00
#
_symmetry.space_group_name_H-M   'P 1'
#
loop_
_entity.id
_entity.type
_entity.pdbx_description
1 polymer ?
#
loop_
_entity_poly.entity_id
_entity_poly.type
_entity_poly.pdbx_seq_one_letter_code
_entity_poly.pdbx_strand_id
1 'polypeptide(L)'
;MKKFFALIPVLGLLLTACSDDDDATTTTPEPDPIVFTAGSANFSNYVAIGNSLTAGFSDNALFIAGQEASFPNMLASNFELVGGGTFSIPFMADNLGGATLNGNALLPNRFFLAFTPDGPTPTAVPGNGTTEISTKLTGTFNNMGVPGAKSYELLAEGYGSVVGVAGGTANPYFA
;
A
#
# COMPACT_ATOMS: atom_id res chain seq x y z
N MET A 1 20.05 70.60 22.06
CA MET A 1 21.50 70.51 21.86
C MET A 1 22.04 69.40 22.72
N LYS A 2 22.34 68.27 22.14
CA LYS A 2 23.34 67.25 22.51
C LYS A 2 23.09 66.03 21.62
N LYS A 3 23.92 65.82 20.61
CA LYS A 3 23.95 64.72 19.71
C LYS A 3 24.54 63.51 20.43
N PHE A 4 23.80 62.40 20.55
CA PHE A 4 24.35 61.13 20.96
C PHE A 4 24.58 60.28 19.70
N PHE A 5 25.84 60.08 19.38
CA PHE A 5 26.33 59.09 18.42
C PHE A 5 26.25 57.72 19.10
N ALA A 6 25.37 56.85 18.66
CA ALA A 6 25.41 55.46 19.07
C ALA A 6 26.31 54.67 18.10
N LEU A 7 27.43 54.24 18.65
CA LEU A 7 28.40 53.38 18.00
C LEU A 7 27.83 51.94 17.97
N ILE A 8 27.57 51.41 16.78
CA ILE A 8 27.15 49.99 16.59
C ILE A 8 28.44 49.19 16.40
N PRO A 9 28.77 48.23 17.27
CA PRO A 9 29.85 47.30 17.00
C PRO A 9 29.39 46.27 15.94
N VAL A 10 30.05 46.30 14.78
CA VAL A 10 29.95 45.24 13.77
C VAL A 10 30.64 44.00 14.34
N LEU A 11 29.86 43.05 14.77
CA LEU A 11 30.35 41.74 15.14
C LEU A 11 30.58 40.92 13.87
N GLY A 12 31.86 40.91 13.43
CA GLY A 12 32.29 40.06 12.32
C GLY A 12 32.17 38.58 12.68
N LEU A 13 31.22 37.87 12.07
CA LEU A 13 31.21 36.42 12.04
C LEU A 13 32.37 35.94 11.18
N LEU A 14 33.42 35.47 11.81
CA LEU A 14 34.46 34.66 11.16
C LEU A 14 33.84 33.30 10.85
N LEU A 15 33.42 33.11 9.59
CA LEU A 15 33.12 31.79 9.04
C LEU A 15 34.49 31.09 8.85
N THR A 16 34.89 30.30 9.82
CA THR A 16 35.93 29.28 9.62
C THR A 16 35.33 28.19 8.77
N ALA A 17 35.49 28.27 7.46
CA ALA A 17 35.33 27.12 6.58
C ALA A 17 36.43 26.13 6.98
N CYS A 18 36.08 24.97 7.49
CA CYS A 18 36.96 23.82 7.51
C CYS A 18 37.20 23.43 6.06
N SER A 19 38.36 23.78 5.53
CA SER A 19 38.90 23.12 4.35
C SER A 19 39.57 21.85 4.88
N ASP A 20 38.88 20.73 4.77
CA ASP A 20 39.51 19.43 4.85
C ASP A 20 40.36 19.21 3.57
N ASP A 21 41.53 19.74 3.57
CA ASP A 21 42.61 19.33 2.66
C ASP A 21 43.32 18.12 3.28
N ASP A 22 42.57 17.06 3.53
CA ASP A 22 43.12 15.73 3.72
C ASP A 22 43.05 14.97 2.38
N ASP A 23 44.05 15.27 1.55
CA ASP A 23 44.42 14.43 0.39
C ASP A 23 45.07 13.12 0.87
N ALA A 24 44.40 12.49 1.83
CA ALA A 24 44.57 11.07 2.14
C ALA A 24 43.52 10.31 1.34
N THR A 25 43.92 9.77 0.21
CA THR A 25 43.20 8.71 -0.49
C THR A 25 43.10 7.48 0.41
N THR A 26 42.35 7.62 1.52
CA THR A 26 41.80 6.49 2.22
C THR A 26 40.65 6.00 1.34
N THR A 27 40.97 5.09 0.43
CA THR A 27 39.95 4.24 -0.20
C THR A 27 39.26 3.52 0.95
N THR A 28 38.19 4.13 1.47
CA THR A 28 37.28 3.40 2.35
C THR A 28 36.84 2.18 1.55
N PRO A 29 37.12 0.95 2.01
CA PRO A 29 36.69 -0.22 1.27
C PRO A 29 35.17 -0.08 1.06
N GLU A 30 34.74 -0.16 -0.20
CA GLU A 30 33.30 -0.24 -0.49
C GLU A 30 32.76 -1.44 0.31
N PRO A 31 31.71 -1.27 1.12
CA PRO A 31 31.18 -2.37 1.90
C PRO A 31 30.80 -3.51 0.96
N ASP A 32 31.23 -4.71 1.30
CA ASP A 32 30.89 -5.89 0.52
C ASP A 32 29.39 -5.94 0.30
N PRO A 33 28.92 -6.28 -0.92
CA PRO A 33 27.49 -6.35 -1.23
C PRO A 33 26.80 -7.34 -0.29
N ILE A 34 25.70 -6.92 0.33
CA ILE A 34 24.91 -7.80 1.19
C ILE A 34 24.31 -8.90 0.33
N VAL A 35 24.76 -10.12 0.54
CA VAL A 35 24.22 -11.31 -0.13
C VAL A 35 23.13 -11.91 0.75
N PHE A 36 21.89 -11.82 0.29
CA PHE A 36 20.76 -12.51 0.93
C PHE A 36 20.77 -13.99 0.56
N THR A 37 20.39 -14.84 1.50
CA THR A 37 20.31 -16.30 1.30
C THR A 37 19.07 -16.85 1.98
N ALA A 38 18.38 -17.75 1.30
CA ALA A 38 17.23 -18.48 1.84
C ALA A 38 17.60 -19.46 2.97
N GLY A 39 18.90 -19.78 3.14
CA GLY A 39 19.31 -20.87 4.02
C GLY A 39 18.70 -22.20 3.56
N SER A 40 18.00 -22.90 4.46
CA SER A 40 17.26 -24.13 4.16
C SER A 40 15.80 -23.92 3.77
N ALA A 41 15.30 -22.67 3.77
CA ALA A 41 13.92 -22.36 3.44
C ALA A 41 13.70 -22.34 1.91
N ASN A 42 12.49 -22.68 1.50
CA ASN A 42 12.07 -22.63 0.09
C ASN A 42 10.93 -21.62 -0.05
N PHE A 43 11.21 -20.52 -0.76
CA PHE A 43 10.25 -19.44 -1.01
C PHE A 43 9.66 -19.47 -2.43
N SER A 44 9.88 -20.54 -3.19
CA SER A 44 9.43 -20.63 -4.58
C SER A 44 7.91 -20.56 -4.76
N ASN A 45 7.15 -20.84 -3.70
CA ASN A 45 5.69 -20.76 -3.72
C ASN A 45 5.19 -20.17 -2.40
N TYR A 46 4.86 -18.89 -2.43
CA TYR A 46 4.29 -18.16 -1.31
C TYR A 46 2.82 -17.84 -1.59
N VAL A 47 1.92 -18.18 -0.66
CA VAL A 47 0.49 -17.86 -0.71
C VAL A 47 0.09 -17.22 0.62
N ALA A 48 -0.61 -16.11 0.57
CA ALA A 48 -1.15 -15.43 1.73
C ALA A 48 -2.68 -15.58 1.77
N ILE A 49 -3.20 -16.08 2.89
CA ILE A 49 -4.65 -16.22 3.12
C ILE A 49 -5.03 -15.35 4.30
N GLY A 50 -6.13 -14.62 4.20
CA GLY A 50 -6.59 -13.76 5.29
C GLY A 50 -7.77 -12.87 4.92
N ASN A 51 -7.91 -11.82 5.70
CA ASN A 51 -8.99 -10.85 5.54
C ASN A 51 -8.48 -9.51 4.94
N SER A 52 -9.07 -8.40 5.35
CA SER A 52 -8.79 -7.05 4.85
C SER A 52 -7.32 -6.64 4.91
N LEU A 53 -6.59 -6.96 5.98
CA LEU A 53 -5.17 -6.62 6.10
C LEU A 53 -4.32 -7.38 5.06
N THR A 54 -4.63 -8.65 4.85
CA THR A 54 -3.95 -9.46 3.83
C THR A 54 -4.27 -8.97 2.42
N ALA A 55 -5.50 -8.55 2.18
CA ALA A 55 -5.92 -8.01 0.89
C ALA A 55 -5.27 -6.65 0.55
N GLY A 56 -4.82 -5.88 1.54
CA GLY A 56 -4.37 -4.50 1.36
C GLY A 56 -5.49 -3.46 1.42
N PHE A 57 -6.58 -3.79 2.13
CA PHE A 57 -7.70 -2.88 2.34
C PHE A 57 -7.27 -1.73 3.24
N SER A 58 -7.44 -0.51 2.76
CA SER A 58 -7.16 0.74 3.50
C SER A 58 -8.14 1.83 3.06
N ASP A 59 -8.17 2.94 3.76
CA ASP A 59 -9.02 4.09 3.42
C ASP A 59 -10.49 3.70 3.16
N ASN A 60 -10.99 2.70 3.89
CA ASN A 60 -12.34 2.16 3.80
C ASN A 60 -12.66 1.43 2.46
N ALA A 61 -11.66 1.03 1.67
CA ALA A 61 -11.87 0.29 0.42
C ALA A 61 -10.69 -0.62 0.06
N LEU A 62 -10.89 -1.46 -0.95
CA LEU A 62 -9.84 -2.20 -1.65
C LEU A 62 -9.60 -1.51 -3.00
N PHE A 63 -8.34 -1.20 -3.32
CA PHE A 63 -7.95 -0.51 -4.55
C PHE A 63 -6.51 -0.88 -4.93
N ILE A 64 -6.11 -0.66 -6.18
CA ILE A 64 -4.83 -1.16 -6.72
C ILE A 64 -3.63 -0.78 -5.83
N ALA A 65 -3.45 0.50 -5.53
CA ALA A 65 -2.29 0.95 -4.75
C ALA A 65 -2.28 0.40 -3.30
N GLY A 66 -3.46 0.19 -2.70
CA GLY A 66 -3.58 -0.48 -1.39
C GLY A 66 -3.18 -1.95 -1.47
N GLN A 67 -3.58 -2.63 -2.53
CA GLN A 67 -3.22 -4.04 -2.78
C GLN A 67 -1.71 -4.20 -3.04
N GLU A 68 -1.10 -3.28 -3.82
CA GLU A 68 0.34 -3.23 -4.05
C GLU A 68 1.13 -2.98 -2.76
N ALA A 69 0.60 -2.15 -1.86
CA ALA A 69 1.19 -1.85 -0.56
C ALA A 69 0.85 -2.90 0.52
N SER A 70 0.17 -3.99 0.19
CA SER A 70 -0.18 -5.03 1.16
C SER A 70 1.06 -5.72 1.74
N PHE A 71 1.01 -6.09 3.03
CA PHE A 71 2.14 -6.78 3.66
C PHE A 71 2.52 -8.10 2.96
N PRO A 72 1.60 -8.90 2.39
CA PRO A 72 2.00 -10.08 1.65
C PRO A 72 2.81 -9.76 0.40
N ASN A 73 2.46 -8.68 -0.32
CA ASN A 73 3.23 -8.25 -1.48
C ASN A 73 4.63 -7.77 -1.09
N MET A 74 4.76 -7.02 0.01
CA MET A 74 6.06 -6.62 0.55
C MET A 74 6.91 -7.83 0.97
N LEU A 75 6.31 -8.85 1.58
CA LEU A 75 7.02 -10.10 1.89
C LEU A 75 7.44 -10.85 0.63
N ALA A 76 6.56 -10.95 -0.37
CA ALA A 76 6.87 -11.59 -1.64
C ALA A 76 8.07 -10.93 -2.33
N SER A 77 8.12 -9.60 -2.39
CA SER A 77 9.26 -8.85 -2.94
C SER A 77 10.57 -9.14 -2.20
N ASN A 78 10.53 -9.35 -0.88
CA ASN A 78 11.71 -9.76 -0.12
C ASN A 78 12.09 -11.22 -0.41
N PHE A 79 11.11 -12.11 -0.62
CA PHE A 79 11.39 -13.51 -0.97
C PHE A 79 12.01 -13.65 -2.35
N GLU A 80 11.67 -12.76 -3.30
CA GLU A 80 12.32 -12.73 -4.62
C GLU A 80 13.84 -12.60 -4.54
N LEU A 81 14.37 -11.86 -3.53
CA LEU A 81 15.82 -11.68 -3.32
C LEU A 81 16.54 -13.00 -2.98
N VAL A 82 15.80 -14.01 -2.59
CA VAL A 82 16.32 -15.32 -2.15
C VAL A 82 15.69 -16.49 -2.93
N GLY A 83 15.26 -16.25 -4.17
CA GLY A 83 14.70 -17.27 -5.06
C GLY A 83 13.20 -17.50 -4.89
N GLY A 84 12.47 -16.51 -4.38
CA GLY A 84 11.01 -16.53 -4.35
C GLY A 84 10.38 -16.55 -5.75
N GLY A 85 9.21 -17.19 -5.85
CA GLY A 85 8.43 -17.26 -7.08
C GLY A 85 7.55 -16.01 -7.27
N THR A 86 6.84 -15.99 -8.41
CA THR A 86 5.88 -14.92 -8.73
C THR A 86 4.77 -14.85 -7.67
N PHE A 87 4.38 -13.64 -7.32
CA PHE A 87 3.26 -13.37 -6.41
C PHE A 87 2.17 -12.59 -7.13
N SER A 88 1.07 -13.26 -7.45
CA SER A 88 -0.06 -12.66 -8.18
C SER A 88 -1.17 -12.20 -7.24
N ILE A 89 -1.71 -11.01 -7.52
CA ILE A 89 -2.74 -10.34 -6.74
C ILE A 89 -4.01 -10.21 -7.60
N PRO A 90 -5.22 -10.52 -7.07
CA PRO A 90 -6.48 -10.26 -7.76
C PRO A 90 -6.81 -8.76 -7.66
N PHE A 91 -6.23 -7.95 -8.54
CA PHE A 91 -6.38 -6.51 -8.49
C PHE A 91 -7.81 -6.04 -8.76
N MET A 92 -8.22 -5.02 -8.02
CA MET A 92 -9.34 -4.16 -8.42
C MET A 92 -9.02 -3.50 -9.78
N ALA A 93 -10.05 -3.02 -10.48
CA ALA A 93 -9.87 -2.44 -11.81
C ALA A 93 -9.30 -1.00 -11.79
N ASP A 94 -9.37 -0.32 -10.64
CA ASP A 94 -8.91 1.06 -10.49
C ASP A 94 -8.43 1.40 -9.06
N ASN A 95 -8.05 2.66 -8.87
CA ASN A 95 -7.64 3.21 -7.59
C ASN A 95 -8.76 3.99 -6.85
N LEU A 96 -10.00 3.92 -7.31
CA LEU A 96 -11.14 4.53 -6.62
C LEU A 96 -11.62 3.63 -5.47
N GLY A 97 -11.51 2.32 -5.63
CA GLY A 97 -11.88 1.33 -4.62
C GLY A 97 -13.38 1.00 -4.58
N GLY A 98 -14.21 1.71 -5.31
CA GLY A 98 -15.61 1.38 -5.47
C GLY A 98 -15.80 0.15 -6.35
N ALA A 99 -16.86 -0.63 -6.09
CA ALA A 99 -17.25 -1.72 -6.96
C ALA A 99 -18.67 -1.55 -7.47
N THR A 100 -18.93 -2.13 -8.64
CA THR A 100 -20.24 -2.08 -9.31
C THR A 100 -20.83 -3.47 -9.49
N LEU A 101 -22.15 -3.52 -9.60
CA LEU A 101 -22.89 -4.67 -10.03
C LEU A 101 -23.84 -4.27 -11.17
N ASN A 102 -23.62 -4.84 -12.35
CA ASN A 102 -24.34 -4.44 -13.58
C ASN A 102 -24.26 -2.93 -13.83
N GLY A 103 -23.10 -2.32 -13.62
CA GLY A 103 -22.85 -0.90 -13.80
C GLY A 103 -23.40 0.02 -12.70
N ASN A 104 -24.09 -0.52 -11.70
CA ASN A 104 -24.59 0.26 -10.56
C ASN A 104 -23.61 0.20 -9.39
N ALA A 105 -23.39 1.32 -8.72
CA ALA A 105 -22.53 1.38 -7.55
C ALA A 105 -23.00 0.42 -6.45
N LEU A 106 -22.10 -0.44 -5.99
CA LEU A 106 -22.36 -1.43 -4.94
C LEU A 106 -21.54 -1.10 -3.67
N LEU A 107 -20.27 -0.79 -3.86
CA LEU A 107 -19.35 -0.43 -2.77
C LEU A 107 -18.91 1.02 -2.93
N PRO A 108 -18.68 1.73 -1.82
CA PRO A 108 -18.21 3.11 -1.86
C PRO A 108 -16.75 3.17 -2.33
N ASN A 109 -16.36 4.32 -2.88
CA ASN A 109 -14.98 4.64 -3.15
C ASN A 109 -14.18 4.80 -1.85
N ARG A 110 -12.86 4.63 -1.93
CA ARG A 110 -11.96 4.89 -0.81
C ARG A 110 -12.09 6.32 -0.31
N PHE A 111 -11.71 6.55 0.93
CA PHE A 111 -11.69 7.87 1.52
C PHE A 111 -10.35 8.57 1.30
N PHE A 112 -10.39 9.89 1.35
CA PHE A 112 -9.25 10.75 1.55
C PHE A 112 -9.57 11.77 2.66
N LEU A 113 -8.56 12.40 3.21
CA LEU A 113 -8.75 13.42 4.24
C LEU A 113 -8.97 14.79 3.57
N ALA A 114 -10.20 15.27 3.55
CA ALA A 114 -10.53 16.61 3.12
C ALA A 114 -10.36 17.60 4.27
N PHE A 115 -9.76 18.76 4.01
CA PHE A 115 -9.64 19.85 4.98
C PHE A 115 -10.82 20.82 4.78
N THR A 116 -11.78 20.77 5.69
CA THR A 116 -12.96 21.62 5.69
C THR A 116 -12.83 22.72 6.75
N PRO A 117 -13.70 23.75 6.76
CA PRO A 117 -13.71 24.77 7.83
C PRO A 117 -13.89 24.19 9.23
N ASP A 118 -14.55 23.02 9.35
CA ASP A 118 -14.77 22.32 10.61
C ASP A 118 -13.62 21.36 10.98
N GLY A 119 -12.57 21.29 10.14
CA GLY A 119 -11.40 20.44 10.33
C GLY A 119 -11.27 19.30 9.34
N PRO A 120 -10.27 18.42 9.54
CA PRO A 120 -10.02 17.27 8.67
C PRO A 120 -11.19 16.27 8.71
N THR A 121 -11.75 15.94 7.56
CA THR A 121 -12.92 15.05 7.46
C THR A 121 -12.69 13.96 6.42
N PRO A 122 -12.85 12.66 6.77
CA PRO A 122 -12.81 11.58 5.80
C PRO A 122 -13.92 11.75 4.76
N THR A 123 -13.53 11.83 3.50
CA THR A 123 -14.44 12.10 2.38
C THR A 123 -14.19 11.07 1.28
N ALA A 124 -15.25 10.53 0.68
CA ALA A 124 -15.10 9.59 -0.42
C ALA A 124 -14.46 10.26 -1.65
N VAL A 125 -13.49 9.59 -2.27
CA VAL A 125 -12.93 10.06 -3.55
C VAL A 125 -14.04 10.13 -4.57
N PRO A 126 -14.23 11.28 -5.27
CA PRO A 126 -15.29 11.41 -6.26
C PRO A 126 -15.01 10.52 -7.49
N GLY A 127 -16.07 10.08 -8.16
CA GLY A 127 -16.03 9.25 -9.36
C GLY A 127 -16.81 7.95 -9.21
N ASN A 128 -16.88 7.19 -10.31
CA ASN A 128 -17.50 5.89 -10.33
C ASN A 128 -16.40 4.82 -10.42
N GLY A 129 -16.35 3.90 -9.46
CA GLY A 129 -15.49 2.73 -9.53
C GLY A 129 -15.83 1.89 -10.77
N THR A 130 -14.81 1.23 -11.33
CA THR A 130 -14.93 0.42 -12.56
C THR A 130 -14.79 -1.08 -12.30
N THR A 131 -14.58 -1.48 -11.05
CA THR A 131 -14.54 -2.91 -10.68
C THR A 131 -15.94 -3.49 -10.71
N GLU A 132 -16.22 -4.31 -11.72
CA GLU A 132 -17.52 -4.97 -11.88
C GLU A 132 -17.46 -6.40 -11.33
N ILE A 133 -18.17 -6.66 -10.22
CA ILE A 133 -18.10 -7.93 -9.51
C ILE A 133 -18.72 -9.11 -10.26
N SER A 134 -19.54 -8.85 -11.29
CA SER A 134 -20.05 -9.90 -12.19
C SER A 134 -18.99 -10.43 -13.16
N THR A 135 -17.86 -9.74 -13.26
CA THR A 135 -16.72 -10.13 -14.11
C THR A 135 -15.72 -10.93 -13.28
N LYS A 136 -15.84 -12.25 -13.31
CA LYS A 136 -14.96 -13.13 -12.55
C LYS A 136 -13.53 -13.08 -13.08
N LEU A 137 -12.57 -12.83 -12.19
CA LEU A 137 -11.15 -12.94 -12.51
C LEU A 137 -10.77 -14.40 -12.80
N THR A 138 -9.84 -14.59 -13.72
CA THR A 138 -9.33 -15.91 -14.13
C THR A 138 -7.85 -16.03 -13.80
N GLY A 139 -7.40 -17.25 -13.51
CA GLY A 139 -6.01 -17.54 -13.18
C GLY A 139 -5.84 -18.02 -11.75
N THR A 140 -4.59 -18.12 -11.33
CA THR A 140 -4.21 -18.45 -9.95
C THR A 140 -3.66 -17.20 -9.26
N PHE A 141 -4.11 -16.98 -8.04
CA PHE A 141 -3.66 -15.85 -7.24
C PHE A 141 -2.93 -16.34 -5.99
N ASN A 142 -1.92 -15.58 -5.59
CA ASN A 142 -1.12 -15.85 -4.41
C ASN A 142 -1.63 -15.04 -3.20
N ASN A 143 -2.17 -13.85 -3.43
CA ASN A 143 -2.86 -13.11 -2.38
C ASN A 143 -4.34 -13.50 -2.36
N MET A 144 -4.72 -14.29 -1.35
CA MET A 144 -6.09 -14.75 -1.09
C MET A 144 -6.71 -14.02 0.10
N GLY A 145 -6.33 -12.77 0.30
CA GLY A 145 -6.95 -11.88 1.28
C GLY A 145 -8.32 -11.41 0.78
N VAL A 146 -9.36 -11.55 1.62
CA VAL A 146 -10.73 -11.13 1.30
C VAL A 146 -11.27 -10.22 2.40
N PRO A 147 -11.48 -8.91 2.14
CA PRO A 147 -12.03 -8.00 3.13
C PRO A 147 -13.35 -8.53 3.73
N GLY A 148 -13.43 -8.53 5.06
CA GLY A 148 -14.61 -8.99 5.79
C GLY A 148 -14.74 -10.50 5.96
N ALA A 149 -13.90 -11.31 5.32
CA ALA A 149 -13.99 -12.76 5.42
C ALA A 149 -13.64 -13.27 6.82
N LYS A 150 -14.37 -14.29 7.26
CA LYS A 150 -14.08 -15.09 8.44
C LYS A 150 -13.66 -16.50 7.99
N SER A 151 -12.88 -17.19 8.82
CA SER A 151 -12.28 -18.48 8.45
C SER A 151 -13.31 -19.54 8.01
N TYR A 152 -14.48 -19.57 8.64
CA TYR A 152 -15.54 -20.53 8.30
C TYR A 152 -16.32 -20.17 7.03
N GLU A 153 -16.23 -18.92 6.55
CA GLU A 153 -16.92 -18.45 5.35
C GLU A 153 -16.18 -18.82 4.06
N LEU A 154 -14.86 -18.99 4.14
CA LEU A 154 -14.01 -19.28 2.97
C LEU A 154 -14.38 -20.60 2.26
N LEU A 155 -15.00 -21.54 2.98
CA LEU A 155 -15.49 -22.81 2.45
C LEU A 155 -17.03 -22.85 2.32
N ALA A 156 -17.70 -21.74 2.61
CA ALA A 156 -19.16 -21.68 2.53
C ALA A 156 -19.62 -21.66 1.07
N GLU A 157 -20.53 -22.57 0.74
CA GLU A 157 -21.11 -22.61 -0.59
C GLU A 157 -21.85 -21.30 -0.90
N GLY A 158 -21.57 -20.72 -2.07
CA GLY A 158 -22.19 -19.48 -2.52
C GLY A 158 -21.61 -18.20 -1.92
N TYR A 159 -20.54 -18.26 -1.11
CA TYR A 159 -19.94 -17.07 -0.49
C TYR A 159 -19.42 -16.04 -1.52
N GLY A 160 -19.03 -16.48 -2.74
CA GLY A 160 -18.68 -15.62 -3.89
C GLY A 160 -19.80 -15.52 -4.92
N SER A 161 -21.05 -15.84 -4.58
CA SER A 161 -22.17 -15.78 -5.52
C SER A 161 -22.63 -14.33 -5.76
N VAL A 162 -22.58 -13.85 -7.01
CA VAL A 162 -23.10 -12.53 -7.40
C VAL A 162 -24.59 -12.37 -7.00
N VAL A 163 -25.39 -13.43 -7.11
CA VAL A 163 -26.79 -13.43 -6.66
C VAL A 163 -26.86 -13.28 -5.14
N GLY A 164 -26.00 -13.99 -4.42
CA GLY A 164 -25.89 -13.85 -2.97
C GLY A 164 -25.43 -12.46 -2.53
N VAL A 165 -24.55 -11.81 -3.28
CA VAL A 165 -24.16 -10.41 -3.01
C VAL A 165 -25.36 -9.47 -3.13
N ALA A 166 -26.14 -9.61 -4.19
CA ALA A 166 -27.37 -8.83 -4.38
C ALA A 166 -28.41 -9.08 -3.25
N GLY A 167 -28.42 -10.28 -2.68
CA GLY A 167 -29.24 -10.68 -1.53
C GLY A 167 -28.64 -10.39 -0.16
N GLY A 168 -27.42 -9.85 -0.08
CA GLY A 168 -26.72 -9.57 1.19
C GLY A 168 -26.21 -10.82 1.92
N THR A 169 -26.10 -11.96 1.25
CA THR A 169 -25.68 -13.26 1.82
C THR A 169 -24.31 -13.73 1.37
N ALA A 170 -23.65 -12.98 0.49
CA ALA A 170 -22.32 -13.28 -0.02
C ALA A 170 -21.39 -12.04 0.05
N ASN A 171 -20.09 -12.28 -0.06
CA ASN A 171 -19.09 -11.24 0.03
C ASN A 171 -18.73 -10.68 -1.37
N PRO A 172 -18.88 -9.37 -1.61
CA PRO A 172 -18.61 -8.78 -2.93
C PRO A 172 -17.13 -8.85 -3.35
N TYR A 173 -16.21 -8.96 -2.40
CA TYR A 173 -14.77 -9.12 -2.71
C TYR A 173 -14.37 -10.58 -2.99
N PHE A 174 -15.29 -11.52 -2.84
CA PHE A 174 -15.07 -12.93 -3.14
C PHE A 174 -15.83 -13.40 -4.39
N ALA A 175 -16.68 -12.52 -4.95
CA ALA A 175 -17.54 -12.79 -6.11
C ALA A 175 -16.80 -12.91 -7.46
#